data_a8dcbecac94cd13bb3873da5759e11ea
#
_entry.id   a8dcbecac94cd13bb3873da5759e11ea
#
_cell.length_a   1.000
_cell.length_b   1.000
_cell.length_c   1.000
_cell.angle_alpha   90.00
_cell.angle_beta   90.00
_cell.angle_gamma   90.00
#
_symmetry.space_group_name_H-M   'P 1'
#
loop_
_entity.id
_entity.type
_entity.pdbx_description
1 polymer ?
#
loop_
_entity_poly.entity_id
_entity_poly.type
_entity_poly.pdbx_seq_one_letter_code
_entity_poly.pdbx_strand_id
1 'polypeptide(L)'
;MKTNKYSGTKTEQNLRTAFSGESEARNKYTFFASTAKKEGYEQIAALFQKTADNEKEHAKMWFKALCGGAIPDTMTCLEMAASGENDEWTEMYPRMAAEAKEEGFTQLAALFTMVGQIEKEHEARYRALAANLKEGKVFAREEQQVWVCRNCGYTYICLLYTSPSPRDTE
;
A
#
# COMPACT_ATOMS: atom_id res chain seq x y z
N MET A 1 4.40 -13.15 14.54
CA MET A 1 5.11 -11.84 14.61
C MET A 1 6.09 -11.85 15.77
N LYS A 2 7.32 -11.31 15.58
CA LYS A 2 8.17 -10.98 16.72
C LYS A 2 7.47 -9.89 17.51
N THR A 3 7.34 -10.05 18.83
CA THR A 3 6.70 -9.08 19.72
C THR A 3 7.41 -7.73 19.61
N ASN A 4 6.65 -6.67 19.39
CA ASN A 4 7.15 -5.31 19.46
C ASN A 4 7.63 -5.03 20.91
N LYS A 5 8.95 -4.96 21.11
CA LYS A 5 9.55 -4.70 22.44
C LYS A 5 9.17 -3.34 23.05
N TYR A 6 8.56 -2.47 22.28
CA TYR A 6 8.12 -1.13 22.70
C TYR A 6 6.64 -1.09 23.11
N SER A 7 5.93 -2.22 23.03
CA SER A 7 4.49 -2.27 23.28
C SER A 7 4.09 -1.65 24.61
N GLY A 8 3.10 -0.75 24.59
CA GLY A 8 2.58 -0.04 25.74
C GLY A 8 3.46 1.11 26.27
N THR A 9 4.58 1.43 25.62
CA THR A 9 5.49 2.50 26.06
C THR A 9 5.25 3.82 25.33
N LYS A 10 5.73 4.93 25.90
CA LYS A 10 5.81 6.24 25.20
C LYS A 10 6.66 6.15 23.94
N THR A 11 7.67 5.29 23.89
CA THR A 11 8.50 5.07 22.71
C THR A 11 7.68 4.47 21.57
N GLU A 12 6.76 3.55 21.85
CA GLU A 12 5.85 3.06 20.80
C GLU A 12 4.98 4.19 20.23
N GLN A 13 4.42 5.04 21.09
CA GLN A 13 3.63 6.21 20.65
C GLN A 13 4.48 7.15 19.79
N ASN A 14 5.73 7.43 20.20
CA ASN A 14 6.65 8.25 19.41
C ASN A 14 6.98 7.63 18.05
N LEU A 15 7.18 6.31 17.98
CA LEU A 15 7.42 5.59 16.72
C LEU A 15 6.21 5.69 15.79
N ARG A 16 4.99 5.55 16.31
CA ARG A 16 3.75 5.71 15.53
C ARG A 16 3.59 7.14 15.03
N THR A 17 3.83 8.14 15.88
CA THR A 17 3.79 9.56 15.50
C THR A 17 4.83 9.87 14.44
N ALA A 18 6.06 9.41 14.60
CA ALA A 18 7.13 9.61 13.62
C ALA A 18 6.78 8.93 12.29
N PHE A 19 6.32 7.67 12.29
CA PHE A 19 5.89 6.96 11.08
C PHE A 19 4.76 7.72 10.35
N SER A 20 3.76 8.21 11.07
CA SER A 20 2.66 9.02 10.52
C SER A 20 3.17 10.32 9.91
N GLY A 21 4.02 11.07 10.64
CA GLY A 21 4.57 12.35 10.17
C GLY A 21 5.40 12.21 8.90
N GLU A 22 6.31 11.23 8.85
CA GLU A 22 7.13 10.97 7.65
C GLU A 22 6.29 10.50 6.46
N SER A 23 5.27 9.67 6.71
CA SER A 23 4.34 9.21 5.67
C SER A 23 3.53 10.37 5.08
N GLU A 24 3.07 11.29 5.92
CA GLU A 24 2.37 12.50 5.50
C GLU A 24 3.32 13.44 4.72
N ALA A 25 4.52 13.70 5.22
CA ALA A 25 5.53 14.52 4.57
C ALA A 25 5.89 13.97 3.18
N ARG A 26 6.13 12.66 3.07
CA ARG A 26 6.36 11.99 1.78
C ARG A 26 5.27 12.29 0.77
N ASN A 27 4.00 12.13 1.15
CA ASN A 27 2.90 12.37 0.23
C ASN A 27 2.79 13.86 -0.15
N LYS A 28 2.89 14.78 0.82
CA LYS A 28 2.89 16.23 0.56
C LYS A 28 3.99 16.65 -0.41
N TYR A 29 5.22 16.18 -0.21
CA TYR A 29 6.34 16.54 -1.08
C TYR A 29 6.18 15.97 -2.49
N THR A 30 5.57 14.82 -2.68
CA THR A 30 5.20 14.31 -4.01
C THR A 30 4.18 15.24 -4.70
N PHE A 31 3.20 15.77 -3.96
CA PHE A 31 2.23 16.72 -4.50
C PHE A 31 2.91 18.07 -4.84
N PHE A 32 3.82 18.56 -3.98
CA PHE A 32 4.59 19.78 -4.22
C PHE A 32 5.52 19.65 -5.43
N ALA A 33 6.17 18.50 -5.59
CA ALA A 33 6.97 18.19 -6.79
C ALA A 33 6.12 18.28 -8.06
N SER A 34 4.92 17.69 -8.04
CA SER A 34 3.99 17.76 -9.19
C SER A 34 3.59 19.20 -9.52
N THR A 35 3.31 20.03 -8.52
CA THR A 35 2.98 21.43 -8.70
C THR A 35 4.16 22.22 -9.28
N ALA A 36 5.34 22.10 -8.67
CA ALA A 36 6.55 22.77 -9.15
C ALA A 36 6.88 22.42 -10.60
N LYS A 37 6.71 21.15 -10.98
CA LYS A 37 6.90 20.69 -12.35
C LYS A 37 5.92 21.31 -13.33
N LYS A 38 4.63 21.44 -12.97
CA LYS A 38 3.61 22.09 -13.80
C LYS A 38 3.89 23.58 -14.00
N GLU A 39 4.52 24.22 -13.02
CA GLU A 39 4.93 25.62 -13.06
C GLU A 39 6.28 25.85 -13.76
N GLY A 40 6.97 24.76 -14.19
CA GLY A 40 8.26 24.84 -14.90
C GLY A 40 9.48 24.89 -13.99
N TYR A 41 9.35 24.72 -12.69
CA TYR A 41 10.45 24.75 -11.71
C TYR A 41 11.09 23.34 -11.56
N GLU A 42 11.74 22.84 -12.60
CA GLU A 42 12.25 21.47 -12.64
C GLU A 42 13.26 21.15 -11.50
N GLN A 43 14.13 22.10 -11.13
CA GLN A 43 15.08 21.89 -10.03
C GLN A 43 14.35 21.78 -8.68
N ILE A 44 13.34 22.60 -8.44
CA ILE A 44 12.54 22.55 -7.21
C ILE A 44 11.74 21.25 -7.15
N ALA A 45 11.12 20.85 -8.26
CA ALA A 45 10.40 19.60 -8.38
C ALA A 45 11.31 18.39 -8.06
N ALA A 46 12.52 18.36 -8.63
CA ALA A 46 13.51 17.30 -8.36
C ALA A 46 13.93 17.26 -6.88
N LEU A 47 14.08 18.41 -6.23
CA LEU A 47 14.42 18.50 -4.82
C LEU A 47 13.28 17.96 -3.93
N PHE A 48 12.03 18.35 -4.19
CA PHE A 48 10.87 17.81 -3.48
C PHE A 48 10.75 16.30 -3.65
N GLN A 49 10.92 15.78 -4.88
CA GLN A 49 10.85 14.34 -5.12
C GLN A 49 11.94 13.59 -4.35
N LYS A 50 13.18 14.09 -4.39
CA LYS A 50 14.30 13.50 -3.65
C LYS A 50 14.03 13.49 -2.14
N THR A 51 13.48 14.57 -1.60
CA THR A 51 13.12 14.64 -0.18
C THR A 51 11.99 13.66 0.13
N ALA A 52 10.95 13.55 -0.71
CA ALA A 52 9.89 12.57 -0.53
C ALA A 52 10.43 11.13 -0.47
N ASP A 53 11.44 10.80 -1.27
CA ASP A 53 12.10 9.48 -1.24
C ASP A 53 12.90 9.26 0.04
N ASN A 54 13.50 10.31 0.63
CA ASN A 54 14.16 10.24 1.93
C ASN A 54 13.14 9.99 3.06
N GLU A 55 12.02 10.72 3.08
CA GLU A 55 10.97 10.56 4.10
C GLU A 55 10.34 9.15 4.05
N LYS A 56 10.24 8.55 2.87
CA LYS A 56 9.85 7.14 2.73
C LYS A 56 10.81 6.20 3.47
N GLU A 57 12.12 6.43 3.38
CA GLU A 57 13.11 5.59 4.10
C GLU A 57 13.08 5.85 5.61
N HIS A 58 12.84 7.09 6.05
CA HIS A 58 12.62 7.40 7.47
C HIS A 58 11.38 6.67 8.01
N ALA A 59 10.24 6.80 7.34
CA ALA A 59 9.01 6.08 7.68
C ALA A 59 9.25 4.55 7.79
N LYS A 60 9.99 3.98 6.84
CA LYS A 60 10.34 2.56 6.83
C LYS A 60 11.18 2.13 8.03
N MET A 61 12.08 2.98 8.53
CA MET A 61 12.84 2.69 9.77
C MET A 61 11.90 2.57 10.98
N TRP A 62 10.98 3.51 11.13
CA TRP A 62 10.01 3.51 12.22
C TRP A 62 9.04 2.35 12.13
N PHE A 63 8.55 2.05 10.92
CA PHE A 63 7.70 0.90 10.69
C PHE A 63 8.39 -0.44 11.01
N LYS A 64 9.65 -0.62 10.60
CA LYS A 64 10.44 -1.80 10.97
C LYS A 64 10.54 -1.96 12.49
N ALA A 65 10.80 -0.86 13.23
CA ALA A 65 10.85 -0.90 14.67
C ALA A 65 9.51 -1.35 15.29
N LEU A 66 8.39 -0.84 14.78
CA LEU A 66 7.04 -1.24 15.20
C LEU A 66 6.73 -2.72 14.86
N CYS A 67 7.30 -3.25 13.79
CA CYS A 67 7.16 -4.65 13.38
C CYS A 67 8.21 -5.61 14.00
N GLY A 68 8.91 -5.18 15.04
CA GLY A 68 9.88 -6.05 15.73
C GLY A 68 11.24 -6.15 15.04
N GLY A 69 11.60 -5.17 14.19
CA GLY A 69 12.92 -4.96 13.60
C GLY A 69 13.03 -5.24 12.10
N ALA A 70 12.00 -5.77 11.46
CA ALA A 70 11.98 -6.03 10.01
C ALA A 70 10.58 -5.82 9.44
N ILE A 71 10.50 -5.56 8.13
CA ILE A 71 9.23 -5.67 7.40
C ILE A 71 8.81 -7.15 7.43
N PRO A 72 7.54 -7.46 7.73
CA PRO A 72 7.05 -8.84 7.75
C PRO A 72 7.13 -9.53 6.39
N ASP A 73 6.94 -10.85 6.39
CA ASP A 73 6.80 -11.62 5.15
C ASP A 73 5.53 -11.24 4.36
N THR A 74 5.46 -11.69 3.12
CA THR A 74 4.38 -11.33 2.19
C THR A 74 2.99 -11.74 2.72
N MET A 75 2.86 -12.92 3.34
CA MET A 75 1.59 -13.38 3.90
C MET A 75 1.13 -12.44 5.01
N THR A 76 2.00 -12.13 5.96
CA THR A 76 1.73 -11.19 7.05
C THR A 76 1.41 -9.79 6.52
N CYS A 77 2.13 -9.31 5.49
CA CYS A 77 1.84 -8.02 4.86
C CYS A 77 0.44 -7.98 4.22
N LEU A 78 0.02 -9.07 3.55
CA LEU A 78 -1.32 -9.18 2.97
C LEU A 78 -2.42 -9.18 4.05
N GLU A 79 -2.20 -9.89 5.15
CA GLU A 79 -3.13 -9.91 6.29
C GLU A 79 -3.23 -8.54 6.97
N MET A 80 -2.10 -7.85 7.16
CA MET A 80 -2.06 -6.49 7.72
C MET A 80 -2.78 -5.50 6.81
N ALA A 81 -2.54 -5.56 5.50
CA ALA A 81 -3.21 -4.71 4.53
C ALA A 81 -4.72 -4.97 4.55
N ALA A 82 -5.16 -6.23 4.44
CA ALA A 82 -6.58 -6.56 4.49
C ALA A 82 -7.26 -6.10 5.79
N SER A 83 -6.57 -6.18 6.93
CA SER A 83 -7.09 -5.68 8.21
C SER A 83 -7.20 -4.16 8.24
N GLY A 84 -6.21 -3.45 7.70
CA GLY A 84 -6.24 -1.98 7.61
C GLY A 84 -7.40 -1.49 6.76
N GLU A 85 -7.52 -2.03 5.53
CA GLU A 85 -8.64 -1.69 4.64
C GLU A 85 -10.01 -2.02 5.27
N ASN A 86 -10.10 -3.16 6.00
CA ASN A 86 -11.32 -3.52 6.72
C ASN A 86 -11.70 -2.46 7.76
N ASP A 87 -10.76 -2.02 8.61
CA ASP A 87 -11.00 -0.99 9.61
C ASP A 87 -11.38 0.35 8.97
N GLU A 88 -10.81 0.67 7.79
CA GLU A 88 -11.13 1.88 7.07
C GLU A 88 -12.56 1.90 6.54
N TRP A 89 -13.03 0.84 5.88
CA TRP A 89 -14.37 0.85 5.29
C TRP A 89 -15.49 0.48 6.26
N THR A 90 -15.21 -0.24 7.36
CA THR A 90 -16.24 -0.60 8.35
C THR A 90 -16.43 0.46 9.44
N GLU A 91 -15.36 1.16 9.83
CA GLU A 91 -15.35 2.07 10.98
C GLU A 91 -14.97 3.50 10.61
N MET A 92 -13.80 3.69 10.02
CA MET A 92 -13.22 5.03 9.84
C MET A 92 -14.03 5.89 8.87
N TYR A 93 -14.20 5.46 7.64
CA TYR A 93 -14.91 6.23 6.61
C TYR A 93 -16.40 6.38 6.89
N PRO A 94 -17.16 5.36 7.38
CA PRO A 94 -18.55 5.53 7.77
C PRO A 94 -18.74 6.60 8.84
N ARG A 95 -17.89 6.60 9.88
CA ARG A 95 -17.92 7.62 10.93
C ARG A 95 -17.62 9.01 10.38
N MET A 96 -16.53 9.16 9.59
CA MET A 96 -16.18 10.45 8.98
C MET A 96 -17.26 10.98 8.03
N ALA A 97 -17.92 10.11 7.28
CA ALA A 97 -19.03 10.49 6.40
C ALA A 97 -20.24 10.99 7.20
N ALA A 98 -20.56 10.35 8.32
CA ALA A 98 -21.65 10.76 9.20
C ALA A 98 -21.34 12.14 9.83
N GLU A 99 -20.16 12.29 10.42
CA GLU A 99 -19.70 13.55 11.03
C GLU A 99 -19.71 14.71 10.00
N ALA A 100 -19.14 14.51 8.80
CA ALA A 100 -19.15 15.52 7.75
C ALA A 100 -20.57 15.91 7.30
N LYS A 101 -21.50 14.95 7.28
CA LYS A 101 -22.91 15.22 6.95
C LYS A 101 -23.60 16.05 8.02
N GLU A 102 -23.36 15.74 9.30
CA GLU A 102 -23.90 16.50 10.45
C GLU A 102 -23.37 17.94 10.46
N GLU A 103 -22.10 18.14 10.09
CA GLU A 103 -21.46 19.47 9.97
C GLU A 103 -21.87 20.22 8.71
N GLY A 104 -22.64 19.63 7.79
CA GLY A 104 -23.12 20.24 6.55
C GLY A 104 -22.17 20.11 5.36
N PHE A 105 -21.06 19.38 5.48
CA PHE A 105 -20.08 19.12 4.41
C PHE A 105 -20.49 17.96 3.52
N THR A 106 -21.65 18.06 2.85
CA THR A 106 -22.27 16.97 2.09
C THR A 106 -21.39 16.40 0.98
N GLN A 107 -20.57 17.23 0.33
CA GLN A 107 -19.63 16.78 -0.71
C GLN A 107 -18.51 15.91 -0.11
N LEU A 108 -17.96 16.30 1.04
CA LEU A 108 -16.95 15.48 1.74
C LEU A 108 -17.55 14.19 2.28
N ALA A 109 -18.77 14.22 2.80
CA ALA A 109 -19.48 13.02 3.22
C ALA A 109 -19.63 12.00 2.07
N ALA A 110 -19.99 12.49 0.86
CA ALA A 110 -20.07 11.64 -0.33
C ALA A 110 -18.69 11.08 -0.73
N LEU A 111 -17.62 11.88 -0.65
CA LEU A 111 -16.26 11.42 -0.94
C LEU A 111 -15.80 10.36 0.06
N PHE A 112 -16.01 10.56 1.36
CA PHE A 112 -15.69 9.54 2.38
C PHE A 112 -16.43 8.23 2.11
N THR A 113 -17.73 8.30 1.77
CA THR A 113 -18.50 7.11 1.43
C THR A 113 -17.95 6.40 0.20
N MET A 114 -17.59 7.15 -0.85
CA MET A 114 -17.04 6.60 -2.08
C MET A 114 -15.68 5.93 -1.83
N VAL A 115 -14.79 6.57 -1.09
CA VAL A 115 -13.47 6.00 -0.76
C VAL A 115 -13.65 4.73 0.08
N GLY A 116 -14.53 4.74 1.10
CA GLY A 116 -14.82 3.54 1.88
C GLY A 116 -15.28 2.34 1.03
N GLN A 117 -16.01 2.57 -0.07
CA GLN A 117 -16.34 1.47 -1.01
C GLN A 117 -15.11 0.96 -1.78
N ILE A 118 -14.16 1.82 -2.10
CA ILE A 118 -12.90 1.43 -2.75
C ILE A 118 -12.07 0.57 -1.79
N GLU A 119 -11.98 0.96 -0.50
CA GLU A 119 -11.20 0.21 0.50
C GLU A 119 -11.79 -1.18 0.76
N LYS A 120 -13.12 -1.34 0.65
CA LYS A 120 -13.77 -2.66 0.66
C LYS A 120 -13.28 -3.55 -0.50
N GLU A 121 -13.09 -2.99 -1.68
CA GLU A 121 -12.55 -3.75 -2.82
C GLU A 121 -11.06 -4.07 -2.64
N HIS A 122 -10.29 -3.17 -2.03
CA HIS A 122 -8.90 -3.42 -1.67
C HIS A 122 -8.79 -4.58 -0.69
N GLU A 123 -9.58 -4.60 0.38
CA GLU A 123 -9.63 -5.72 1.32
C GLU A 123 -9.92 -7.05 0.61
N ALA A 124 -10.98 -7.09 -0.22
CA ALA A 124 -11.34 -8.30 -0.95
C ALA A 124 -10.20 -8.81 -1.83
N ARG A 125 -9.48 -7.89 -2.47
CA ARG A 125 -8.30 -8.19 -3.29
C ARG A 125 -7.15 -8.77 -2.47
N TYR A 126 -6.80 -8.14 -1.33
CA TYR A 126 -5.73 -8.65 -0.46
C TYR A 126 -6.08 -10.01 0.14
N ARG A 127 -7.33 -10.25 0.53
CA ARG A 127 -7.78 -11.56 1.03
C ARG A 127 -7.70 -12.64 -0.05
N ALA A 128 -8.09 -12.33 -1.28
CA ALA A 128 -7.96 -13.27 -2.41
C ALA A 128 -6.49 -13.62 -2.70
N LEU A 129 -5.59 -12.62 -2.66
CA LEU A 129 -4.15 -12.86 -2.84
C LEU A 129 -3.55 -13.69 -1.69
N ALA A 130 -3.97 -13.45 -0.45
CA ALA A 130 -3.55 -14.23 0.70
C ALA A 130 -4.02 -15.70 0.57
N ALA A 131 -5.26 -15.92 0.14
CA ALA A 131 -5.78 -17.26 -0.13
C ALA A 131 -4.97 -17.97 -1.24
N ASN A 132 -4.72 -17.30 -2.37
CA ASN A 132 -3.91 -17.84 -3.46
C ASN A 132 -2.48 -18.20 -3.00
N LEU A 133 -1.87 -17.35 -2.19
CA LEU A 133 -0.53 -17.61 -1.64
C LEU A 133 -0.55 -18.83 -0.72
N LYS A 134 -1.54 -18.94 0.17
CA LYS A 134 -1.71 -20.08 1.08
C LYS A 134 -1.94 -21.40 0.34
N GLU A 135 -2.68 -21.36 -0.77
CA GLU A 135 -3.00 -22.53 -1.60
C GLU A 135 -1.91 -22.85 -2.64
N GLY A 136 -0.82 -22.06 -2.69
CA GLY A 136 0.25 -22.25 -3.68
C GLY A 136 -0.15 -21.91 -5.13
N LYS A 137 -1.24 -21.15 -5.30
CA LYS A 137 -1.82 -20.82 -6.63
C LYS A 137 -1.27 -19.52 -7.23
N VAL A 138 -0.32 -18.84 -6.59
CA VAL A 138 0.24 -17.56 -7.10
C VAL A 138 0.99 -17.76 -8.41
N PHE A 139 1.75 -18.85 -8.52
CA PHE A 139 2.59 -19.17 -9.68
C PHE A 139 2.08 -20.37 -10.49
N ALA A 140 1.01 -21.03 -10.04
CA ALA A 140 0.45 -22.20 -10.69
C ALA A 140 -1.07 -22.13 -10.75
N ARG A 141 -1.68 -22.66 -11.83
CA ARG A 141 -3.12 -22.82 -11.98
C ARG A 141 -3.44 -24.29 -12.23
N GLU A 142 -4.68 -24.68 -11.97
CA GLU A 142 -5.17 -26.04 -12.25
C GLU A 142 -5.26 -26.29 -13.76
N GLU A 143 -5.47 -25.24 -14.55
CA GLU A 143 -5.55 -25.31 -16.00
C GLU A 143 -4.32 -24.70 -16.67
N GLN A 144 -3.94 -25.28 -17.80
CA GLN A 144 -2.86 -24.76 -18.62
C GLN A 144 -3.22 -23.38 -19.20
N GLN A 145 -2.29 -22.43 -19.07
CA GLN A 145 -2.42 -21.09 -19.62
C GLN A 145 -1.54 -20.95 -20.86
N VAL A 146 -2.06 -20.25 -21.84
CA VAL A 146 -1.32 -19.91 -23.06
C VAL A 146 -0.60 -18.59 -22.87
N TRP A 147 0.71 -18.60 -22.91
CA TRP A 147 1.59 -17.43 -22.82
C TRP A 147 2.10 -17.06 -24.19
N VAL A 148 1.98 -15.79 -24.56
CA VAL A 148 2.54 -15.28 -25.83
C VAL A 148 3.59 -14.23 -25.51
N CYS A 149 4.81 -14.45 -25.95
CA CYS A 149 5.88 -13.48 -25.81
C CYS A 149 5.55 -12.21 -26.60
N ARG A 150 5.47 -11.07 -25.92
CA ARG A 150 5.14 -9.78 -26.55
C ARG A 150 6.21 -9.28 -27.54
N ASN A 151 7.44 -9.80 -27.43
CA ASN A 151 8.56 -9.39 -28.29
C ASN A 151 8.66 -10.21 -29.58
N CYS A 152 8.50 -11.55 -29.49
CA CYS A 152 8.73 -12.44 -30.64
C CYS A 152 7.50 -13.29 -31.03
N GLY A 153 6.39 -13.21 -30.29
CA GLY A 153 5.17 -13.99 -30.58
C GLY A 153 5.28 -15.47 -30.19
N TYR A 154 6.39 -15.92 -29.57
CA TYR A 154 6.52 -17.31 -29.13
C TYR A 154 5.41 -17.69 -28.16
N THR A 155 4.75 -18.82 -28.41
CA THR A 155 3.67 -19.34 -27.59
C THR A 155 4.16 -20.47 -26.70
N TYR A 156 3.89 -20.37 -25.41
CA TYR A 156 4.22 -21.37 -24.41
C TYR A 156 2.96 -21.72 -23.60
N ILE A 157 2.71 -23.01 -23.42
CA ILE A 157 1.54 -23.53 -22.69
C ILE A 157 2.04 -24.19 -21.41
N CYS A 158 1.63 -23.69 -20.25
CA CYS A 158 2.02 -24.26 -18.96
C CYS A 158 1.01 -23.93 -17.86
N LEU A 159 1.20 -24.53 -16.68
CA LEU A 159 0.41 -24.29 -15.48
C LEU A 159 0.87 -23.06 -14.69
N LEU A 160 1.94 -22.38 -15.12
CA LEU A 160 2.45 -21.20 -14.44
C LEU A 160 1.55 -19.98 -14.69
N TYR A 161 1.30 -19.22 -13.64
CA TYR A 161 0.53 -17.97 -13.71
C TYR A 161 1.36 -16.80 -14.24
N THR A 162 2.67 -16.81 -14.00
CA THR A 162 3.62 -15.82 -14.51
C THR A 162 4.58 -16.46 -15.48
N SER A 163 4.86 -15.80 -16.60
CA SER A 163 5.88 -16.29 -17.54
C SER A 163 7.24 -16.34 -16.83
N PRO A 164 7.96 -17.45 -16.91
CA PRO A 164 9.35 -17.54 -16.48
C PRO A 164 10.28 -16.82 -17.47
N SER A 165 10.01 -15.54 -17.77
CA SER A 165 10.90 -14.76 -18.62
C SER A 165 12.23 -14.55 -17.90
N PRO A 166 13.38 -14.80 -18.55
CA PRO A 166 14.69 -14.52 -17.96
C PRO A 166 14.94 -13.05 -17.59
N ARG A 167 14.04 -12.15 -18.01
CA ARG A 167 14.10 -10.72 -17.68
C ARG A 167 13.35 -10.34 -16.40
N ASP A 168 12.57 -11.25 -15.83
CA ASP A 168 11.83 -11.01 -14.58
C ASP A 168 12.62 -11.48 -13.35
N THR A 169 13.87 -11.89 -13.54
CA THR A 169 14.80 -12.38 -12.49
C THR A 169 15.95 -11.43 -12.18
N GLU A 170 15.95 -10.19 -12.70
CA GLU A 170 16.91 -9.14 -12.33
C GLU A 170 16.32 -8.10 -11.40
#